data_96ea5dfc5163cf5a5b2f1727714902d5
#
_entry.id   96ea5dfc5163cf5a5b2f1727714902d5
#
_cell.length_a   1.000
_cell.length_b   1.000
_cell.length_c   1.000
_cell.angle_alpha   90.00
_cell.angle_beta   90.00
_cell.angle_gamma   90.00
#
_symmetry.space_group_name_H-M   'P 1'
#
loop_
_entity.id
_entity.type
_entity.pdbx_description
1 polymer ?
#
loop_
_entity_poly.entity_id
_entity_poly.type
_entity_poly.pdbx_seq_one_letter_code
_entity_poly.pdbx_strand_id
1 'polypeptide(L)'
;EPLPKPAVDTGMGIERISAIMQGVHSNYEIDVFQKLIKAAAETIGYEDLSNQSLRVIADHIRSCSFLIVDGVMPSNEGRGYVLRRIIRRAVRHGNKLGAKGVFFHKLVGVLAEVMGTAGEELKKQQAVVEKVLRIEEENFGRTLERGMTILSEALDNLDGKVLDGETVFKLYDTYGVPADLTNDVAREREFTIDEAGFEKAMEEQRQRAREAGQFGTDYNATIKSDVDSEFCGYTGTEGKSKVVEIFVEGEAAESLSAGDQAILILGETPFYAESGGQCGDAGVLKTESGVFNVQDTQKLGNAIAHHGSCLLYTSDAADDP
;
A
#
# COMPACT_ATOMS: atom_id res chain seq x y z
N GLU A 1 19.53 5.48 -31.01
CA GLU A 1 19.84 4.05 -31.31
C GLU A 1 19.57 3.21 -30.04
N PRO A 2 18.80 2.12 -30.12
CA PRO A 2 18.58 1.26 -28.99
C PRO A 2 19.90 0.60 -28.55
N LEU A 3 20.07 0.40 -27.26
CA LEU A 3 21.20 -0.37 -26.74
C LEU A 3 21.07 -1.85 -27.16
N PRO A 4 22.18 -2.54 -27.50
CA PRO A 4 22.17 -3.96 -27.86
C PRO A 4 21.57 -4.87 -26.76
N LYS A 5 21.74 -4.47 -25.51
CA LYS A 5 21.07 -5.04 -24.33
C LYS A 5 20.46 -3.89 -23.55
N PRO A 6 19.12 -3.67 -23.64
CA PRO A 6 18.46 -2.62 -22.91
C PRO A 6 18.70 -2.79 -21.40
N ALA A 7 19.11 -1.72 -20.74
CA ALA A 7 19.33 -1.71 -19.30
C ALA A 7 19.01 -0.32 -18.73
N VAL A 8 18.57 -0.29 -17.48
CA VAL A 8 18.50 0.93 -16.67
C VAL A 8 19.57 0.80 -15.60
N ASP A 9 20.56 1.69 -15.66
CA ASP A 9 21.68 1.70 -14.71
C ASP A 9 21.45 2.70 -13.60
N THR A 10 21.22 3.96 -13.97
CA THR A 10 20.95 5.03 -13.02
C THR A 10 19.64 5.73 -13.30
N GLY A 11 18.91 6.07 -12.23
CA GLY A 11 17.68 6.83 -12.30
C GLY A 11 17.75 8.10 -11.46
N MET A 12 17.03 9.14 -11.89
CA MET A 12 16.83 10.36 -11.13
C MET A 12 15.35 10.71 -11.12
N GLY A 13 14.83 11.12 -9.96
CA GLY A 13 13.46 11.62 -9.88
C GLY A 13 13.25 12.81 -10.82
N ILE A 14 12.16 12.79 -11.57
CA ILE A 14 11.85 13.83 -12.56
C ILE A 14 11.77 15.22 -11.92
N GLU A 15 11.39 15.31 -10.66
CA GLU A 15 11.31 16.56 -9.92
C GLU A 15 12.68 17.22 -9.76
N ARG A 16 13.74 16.43 -9.56
CA ARG A 16 15.11 16.95 -9.46
C ARG A 16 15.57 17.54 -10.78
N ILE A 17 15.30 16.83 -11.87
CA ILE A 17 15.59 17.32 -13.23
C ILE A 17 14.79 18.58 -13.53
N SER A 18 13.49 18.56 -13.21
CA SER A 18 12.59 19.71 -13.40
C SER A 18 13.06 20.93 -12.59
N ALA A 19 13.52 20.74 -11.35
CA ALA A 19 14.06 21.84 -10.54
C ALA A 19 15.29 22.49 -11.20
N ILE A 20 16.21 21.67 -11.72
CA ILE A 20 17.39 22.16 -12.44
C ILE A 20 16.96 22.92 -13.71
N MET A 21 16.07 22.35 -14.52
CA MET A 21 15.60 22.96 -15.77
C MET A 21 14.80 24.25 -15.56
N GLN A 22 14.09 24.35 -14.42
CA GLN A 22 13.33 25.55 -14.05
C GLN A 22 14.19 26.56 -13.24
N GLY A 23 15.45 26.24 -12.93
CA GLY A 23 16.37 27.12 -12.19
C GLY A 23 15.98 27.35 -10.74
N VAL A 24 15.29 26.39 -10.11
CA VAL A 24 14.88 26.46 -8.70
C VAL A 24 15.68 25.49 -7.83
N HIS A 25 15.71 25.73 -6.52
CA HIS A 25 16.56 24.98 -5.59
C HIS A 25 15.85 23.86 -4.83
N SER A 26 14.53 23.82 -4.90
CA SER A 26 13.71 22.81 -4.23
C SER A 26 12.76 22.14 -5.21
N ASN A 27 12.54 20.83 -5.06
CA ASN A 27 11.52 20.09 -5.81
C ASN A 27 10.12 20.71 -5.63
N TYR A 28 9.84 21.30 -4.47
CA TYR A 28 8.57 21.96 -4.20
C TYR A 28 8.39 23.32 -4.88
N GLU A 29 9.44 23.87 -5.49
CA GLU A 29 9.41 25.13 -6.22
C GLU A 29 9.10 24.93 -7.71
N ILE A 30 9.09 23.69 -8.22
CA ILE A 30 8.69 23.40 -9.60
C ILE A 30 7.20 23.71 -9.82
N ASP A 31 6.85 24.02 -11.04
CA ASP A 31 5.52 24.46 -11.43
C ASP A 31 4.39 23.50 -11.00
N VAL A 32 4.61 22.17 -11.12
CA VAL A 32 3.65 21.15 -10.70
C VAL A 32 3.35 21.25 -9.21
N PHE A 33 4.39 21.30 -8.35
CA PHE A 33 4.18 21.41 -6.90
C PHE A 33 3.64 22.76 -6.49
N GLN A 34 4.05 23.85 -7.13
CA GLN A 34 3.52 25.19 -6.83
C GLN A 34 2.01 25.27 -7.09
N LYS A 35 1.51 24.68 -8.17
CA LYS A 35 0.06 24.60 -8.45
C LYS A 35 -0.67 23.77 -7.39
N LEU A 36 -0.13 22.62 -6.96
CA LEU A 36 -0.73 21.78 -5.93
C LEU A 36 -0.72 22.45 -4.56
N ILE A 37 0.38 23.12 -4.18
CA ILE A 37 0.51 23.88 -2.93
C ILE A 37 -0.52 25.01 -2.89
N LYS A 38 -0.67 25.76 -3.98
CA LYS A 38 -1.66 26.81 -4.11
C LYS A 38 -3.09 26.27 -4.00
N ALA A 39 -3.41 25.20 -4.70
CA ALA A 39 -4.71 24.56 -4.64
C ALA A 39 -5.04 24.03 -3.24
N ALA A 40 -4.05 23.44 -2.54
CA ALA A 40 -4.21 23.00 -1.16
C ALA A 40 -4.50 24.18 -0.22
N ALA A 41 -3.74 25.26 -0.35
CA ALA A 41 -3.92 26.48 0.43
C ALA A 41 -5.30 27.10 0.21
N GLU A 42 -5.75 27.25 -1.03
CA GLU A 42 -7.07 27.75 -1.40
C GLU A 42 -8.19 26.86 -0.86
N THR A 43 -8.04 25.53 -0.97
CA THR A 43 -9.04 24.56 -0.49
C THR A 43 -9.20 24.59 1.03
N ILE A 44 -8.11 24.82 1.75
CA ILE A 44 -8.10 24.92 3.22
C ILE A 44 -8.50 26.31 3.71
N GLY A 45 -8.23 27.35 2.92
CA GLY A 45 -8.40 28.76 3.29
C GLY A 45 -7.16 29.27 4.07
N TYR A 46 -5.97 28.88 3.67
CA TYR A 46 -4.69 29.23 4.30
C TYR A 46 -3.85 30.11 3.39
N GLU A 47 -3.22 31.18 3.91
CA GLU A 47 -2.60 32.21 3.07
C GLU A 47 -1.09 32.00 2.85
N ASP A 48 -0.34 31.49 3.85
CA ASP A 48 1.12 31.36 3.77
C ASP A 48 1.53 30.11 2.97
N LEU A 49 1.84 30.29 1.69
CA LEU A 49 2.26 29.23 0.78
C LEU A 49 3.63 28.61 1.13
N SER A 50 4.43 29.26 1.99
CA SER A 50 5.75 28.76 2.42
C SER A 50 5.65 27.64 3.47
N ASN A 51 4.49 27.44 4.08
CA ASN A 51 4.29 26.49 5.16
C ASN A 51 4.59 25.05 4.73
N GLN A 52 5.40 24.36 5.54
CA GLN A 52 5.81 22.97 5.26
C GLN A 52 4.64 21.98 5.16
N SER A 53 3.54 22.22 5.90
CA SER A 53 2.37 21.37 5.85
C SER A 53 1.71 21.32 4.47
N LEU A 54 1.74 22.43 3.72
CA LEU A 54 1.24 22.45 2.34
C LEU A 54 2.10 21.61 1.40
N ARG A 55 3.42 21.57 1.62
CA ARG A 55 4.33 20.69 0.85
C ARG A 55 4.02 19.22 1.10
N VAL A 56 3.76 18.85 2.35
CA VAL A 56 3.36 17.47 2.71
C VAL A 56 2.04 17.10 2.02
N ILE A 57 1.04 17.98 2.05
CA ILE A 57 -0.26 17.74 1.41
C ILE A 57 -0.09 17.56 -0.10
N ALA A 58 0.70 18.42 -0.77
CA ALA A 58 0.94 18.37 -2.20
C ALA A 58 1.70 17.11 -2.64
N ASP A 59 2.67 16.66 -1.86
CA ASP A 59 3.39 15.41 -2.09
C ASP A 59 2.47 14.20 -1.90
N HIS A 60 1.71 14.19 -0.83
CA HIS A 60 0.88 13.05 -0.44
C HIS A 60 -0.34 12.87 -1.33
N ILE A 61 -0.97 13.95 -1.83
CA ILE A 61 -2.09 13.81 -2.77
C ILE A 61 -1.64 13.08 -4.04
N ARG A 62 -0.45 13.37 -4.56
CA ARG A 62 0.11 12.69 -5.72
C ARG A 62 0.35 11.21 -5.42
N SER A 63 1.10 10.92 -4.35
CA SER A 63 1.42 9.55 -3.96
C SER A 63 0.16 8.69 -3.72
N CYS A 64 -0.80 9.21 -2.96
CA CYS A 64 -2.05 8.49 -2.66
C CYS A 64 -2.90 8.24 -3.91
N SER A 65 -3.03 9.25 -4.79
CA SER A 65 -3.86 9.12 -5.97
C SER A 65 -3.33 8.06 -6.94
N PHE A 66 -2.02 8.05 -7.20
CA PHE A 66 -1.43 7.05 -8.09
C PHE A 66 -1.43 5.65 -7.47
N LEU A 67 -1.19 5.51 -6.16
CA LEU A 67 -1.35 4.21 -5.48
C LEU A 67 -2.76 3.64 -5.62
N ILE A 68 -3.80 4.49 -5.53
CA ILE A 68 -5.19 4.04 -5.72
C ILE A 68 -5.45 3.67 -7.18
N VAL A 69 -4.94 4.43 -8.13
CA VAL A 69 -5.02 4.12 -9.58
C VAL A 69 -4.38 2.76 -9.87
N ASP A 70 -3.27 2.44 -9.21
CA ASP A 70 -2.56 1.16 -9.31
C ASP A 70 -3.23 0.03 -8.50
N GLY A 71 -4.43 0.25 -7.96
CA GLY A 71 -5.26 -0.76 -7.29
C GLY A 71 -5.01 -0.92 -5.79
N VAL A 72 -4.12 -0.12 -5.18
CA VAL A 72 -3.92 -0.17 -3.72
C VAL A 72 -5.07 0.52 -3.01
N MET A 73 -5.75 -0.21 -2.12
CA MET A 73 -6.84 0.33 -1.29
C MET A 73 -6.41 0.46 0.17
N PRO A 74 -6.90 1.48 0.91
CA PRO A 74 -6.60 1.63 2.33
C PRO A 74 -7.04 0.39 3.14
N SER A 75 -6.12 -0.19 3.89
CA SER A 75 -6.37 -1.38 4.71
C SER A 75 -5.65 -1.29 6.07
N ASN A 76 -5.77 -2.34 6.90
CA ASN A 76 -5.11 -2.40 8.21
C ASN A 76 -3.70 -2.97 8.15
N GLU A 77 -3.30 -3.54 7.04
CA GLU A 77 -2.00 -4.22 6.87
C GLU A 77 -1.47 -4.07 5.43
N GLY A 78 -0.22 -4.49 5.24
CA GLY A 78 0.44 -4.48 3.94
C GLY A 78 0.51 -3.10 3.29
N ARG A 79 0.43 -3.06 1.97
CA ARG A 79 0.51 -1.83 1.17
C ARG A 79 -0.63 -0.85 1.45
N GLY A 80 -1.83 -1.38 1.69
CA GLY A 80 -3.00 -0.55 2.01
C GLY A 80 -2.86 0.18 3.34
N TYR A 81 -2.15 -0.41 4.32
CA TYR A 81 -1.80 0.28 5.56
C TYR A 81 -0.85 1.46 5.33
N VAL A 82 0.14 1.30 4.46
CA VAL A 82 1.06 2.39 4.09
C VAL A 82 0.27 3.53 3.44
N LEU A 83 -0.61 3.23 2.48
CA LEU A 83 -1.49 4.22 1.86
C LEU A 83 -2.35 4.95 2.91
N ARG A 84 -2.97 4.21 3.83
CA ARG A 84 -3.76 4.78 4.92
C ARG A 84 -2.96 5.75 5.78
N ARG A 85 -1.72 5.40 6.13
CA ARG A 85 -0.81 6.28 6.89
C ARG A 85 -0.53 7.59 6.17
N ILE A 86 -0.23 7.52 4.86
CA ILE A 86 0.05 8.70 4.03
C ILE A 86 -1.18 9.61 3.97
N ILE A 87 -2.37 9.06 3.75
CA ILE A 87 -3.63 9.83 3.74
C ILE A 87 -3.84 10.54 5.09
N ARG A 88 -3.74 9.80 6.20
CA ARG A 88 -3.96 10.35 7.55
C ARG A 88 -2.95 11.43 7.91
N ARG A 89 -1.70 11.27 7.48
CA ARG A 89 -0.67 12.30 7.64
C ARG A 89 -1.04 13.59 6.90
N ALA A 90 -1.49 13.50 5.66
CA ALA A 90 -1.96 14.68 4.91
C ALA A 90 -3.16 15.35 5.57
N VAL A 91 -4.15 14.57 6.01
CA VAL A 91 -5.35 15.07 6.71
C VAL A 91 -4.96 15.80 8.00
N ARG A 92 -4.05 15.24 8.80
CA ARG A 92 -3.55 15.93 10.01
C ARG A 92 -2.87 17.26 9.69
N HIS A 93 -2.04 17.31 8.63
CA HIS A 93 -1.42 18.56 8.20
C HIS A 93 -2.44 19.60 7.77
N GLY A 94 -3.52 19.20 7.09
CA GLY A 94 -4.63 20.09 6.77
C GLY A 94 -5.35 20.61 8.01
N ASN A 95 -5.62 19.75 8.99
CA ASN A 95 -6.20 20.17 10.27
C ASN A 95 -5.30 21.16 11.02
N LYS A 96 -3.99 20.95 11.02
CA LYS A 96 -3.00 21.87 11.60
C LYS A 96 -3.06 23.27 10.94
N LEU A 97 -3.42 23.33 9.66
CA LEU A 97 -3.62 24.58 8.92
C LEU A 97 -5.03 25.17 9.07
N GLY A 98 -5.90 24.51 9.82
CA GLY A 98 -7.26 24.98 10.09
C GLY A 98 -8.32 24.52 9.07
N ALA A 99 -8.06 23.45 8.30
CA ALA A 99 -9.03 22.86 7.40
C ALA A 99 -10.34 22.52 8.13
N LYS A 100 -11.46 22.95 7.55
CA LYS A 100 -12.80 22.65 8.08
C LYS A 100 -13.46 21.53 7.24
N GLY A 101 -13.61 20.36 7.88
CA GLY A 101 -14.18 19.18 7.21
C GLY A 101 -13.21 18.53 6.21
N VAL A 102 -13.76 17.74 5.29
CA VAL A 102 -12.98 17.02 4.30
C VAL A 102 -12.51 17.92 3.15
N PHE A 103 -11.24 17.84 2.82
CA PHE A 103 -10.60 18.70 1.82
C PHE A 103 -9.71 17.93 0.85
N PHE A 104 -9.06 16.86 1.32
CA PHE A 104 -7.94 16.20 0.63
C PHE A 104 -8.35 15.64 -0.74
N HIS A 105 -9.51 14.98 -0.81
CA HIS A 105 -10.04 14.44 -2.07
C HIS A 105 -10.30 15.52 -3.14
N LYS A 106 -10.55 16.77 -2.75
CA LYS A 106 -10.82 17.87 -3.69
C LYS A 106 -9.60 18.26 -4.54
N LEU A 107 -8.41 17.83 -4.11
CA LEU A 107 -7.16 18.11 -4.82
C LEU A 107 -6.90 17.17 -5.99
N VAL A 108 -7.65 16.07 -6.11
CA VAL A 108 -7.46 15.05 -7.16
C VAL A 108 -7.67 15.65 -8.56
N GLY A 109 -8.69 16.48 -8.74
CA GLY A 109 -8.97 17.14 -10.02
C GLY A 109 -7.81 18.04 -10.47
N VAL A 110 -7.27 18.87 -9.55
CA VAL A 110 -6.11 19.72 -9.83
C VAL A 110 -4.87 18.86 -10.14
N LEU A 111 -4.65 17.79 -9.39
CA LEU A 111 -3.55 16.85 -9.66
C LEU A 111 -3.67 16.26 -11.07
N ALA A 112 -4.85 15.80 -11.48
CA ALA A 112 -5.09 15.23 -12.81
C ALA A 112 -4.81 16.24 -13.93
N GLU A 113 -5.09 17.52 -13.72
CA GLU A 113 -4.76 18.59 -14.67
C GLU A 113 -3.25 18.84 -14.76
N VAL A 114 -2.58 18.99 -13.61
CA VAL A 114 -1.14 19.32 -13.56
C VAL A 114 -0.27 18.20 -14.09
N MET A 115 -0.70 16.94 -13.94
CA MET A 115 0.04 15.77 -14.47
C MET A 115 -0.09 15.60 -15.98
N GLY A 116 -1.01 16.29 -16.63
CA GLY A 116 -1.15 16.28 -18.08
C GLY A 116 -1.35 14.86 -18.65
N THR A 117 -0.52 14.46 -19.61
CA THR A 117 -0.57 13.12 -20.23
C THR A 117 -0.21 12.01 -19.23
N ALA A 118 0.68 12.25 -18.28
CA ALA A 118 0.99 11.29 -17.21
C ALA A 118 -0.18 11.07 -16.24
N GLY A 119 -1.19 11.94 -16.27
CA GLY A 119 -2.40 11.85 -15.45
C GLY A 119 -3.61 11.24 -16.16
N GLU A 120 -3.48 10.66 -17.35
CA GLU A 120 -4.63 10.15 -18.11
C GLU A 120 -5.39 9.03 -17.39
N GLU A 121 -4.68 8.07 -16.79
CA GLU A 121 -5.31 7.02 -15.99
C GLU A 121 -5.96 7.58 -14.73
N LEU A 122 -5.33 8.56 -14.08
CA LEU A 122 -5.92 9.27 -12.96
C LEU A 122 -7.22 10.00 -13.37
N LYS A 123 -7.26 10.64 -14.54
CA LYS A 123 -8.49 11.28 -15.06
C LYS A 123 -9.62 10.28 -15.26
N LYS A 124 -9.32 9.10 -15.80
CA LYS A 124 -10.32 8.03 -16.00
C LYS A 124 -10.88 7.51 -14.67
N GLN A 125 -10.06 7.43 -13.64
CA GLN A 125 -10.41 6.89 -12.34
C GLN A 125 -10.67 7.96 -11.27
N GLN A 126 -10.70 9.24 -11.64
CA GLN A 126 -10.80 10.38 -10.72
C GLN A 126 -11.91 10.21 -9.67
N ALA A 127 -13.11 9.84 -10.10
CA ALA A 127 -14.25 9.67 -9.21
C ALA A 127 -14.04 8.55 -8.17
N VAL A 128 -13.32 7.48 -8.54
CA VAL A 128 -12.98 6.38 -7.62
C VAL A 128 -11.95 6.87 -6.61
N VAL A 129 -10.89 7.53 -7.06
CA VAL A 129 -9.83 8.08 -6.19
C VAL A 129 -10.42 9.08 -5.19
N GLU A 130 -11.22 10.03 -5.67
CA GLU A 130 -11.91 11.02 -4.81
C GLU A 130 -12.79 10.34 -3.76
N LYS A 131 -13.55 9.32 -4.15
CA LYS A 131 -14.42 8.56 -3.24
C LYS A 131 -13.61 7.84 -2.15
N VAL A 132 -12.52 7.15 -2.53
CA VAL A 132 -11.65 6.41 -1.59
C VAL A 132 -11.01 7.36 -0.59
N LEU A 133 -10.41 8.45 -1.08
CA LEU A 133 -9.77 9.46 -0.22
C LEU A 133 -10.78 10.10 0.73
N ARG A 134 -11.98 10.47 0.23
CA ARG A 134 -13.02 11.07 1.03
C ARG A 134 -13.47 10.16 2.16
N ILE A 135 -13.73 8.88 1.87
CA ILE A 135 -14.18 7.91 2.88
C ILE A 135 -13.11 7.74 3.98
N GLU A 136 -11.83 7.60 3.61
CA GLU A 136 -10.76 7.45 4.59
C GLU A 136 -10.57 8.74 5.42
N GLU A 137 -10.70 9.91 4.80
CA GLU A 137 -10.63 11.21 5.48
C GLU A 137 -11.80 11.40 6.46
N GLU A 138 -13.04 11.08 6.05
CA GLU A 138 -14.22 11.13 6.91
C GLU A 138 -14.10 10.19 8.12
N ASN A 139 -13.63 8.95 7.87
CA ASN A 139 -13.44 7.97 8.93
C ASN A 139 -12.37 8.42 9.94
N PHE A 140 -11.25 8.94 9.44
CA PHE A 140 -10.19 9.44 10.31
C PHE A 140 -10.60 10.71 11.05
N GLY A 141 -11.31 11.64 10.39
CA GLY A 141 -11.79 12.88 10.98
C GLY A 141 -12.66 12.67 12.22
N ARG A 142 -13.46 11.59 12.26
CA ARG A 142 -14.31 11.26 13.43
C ARG A 142 -13.51 10.94 14.69
N THR A 143 -12.30 10.38 14.55
CA THR A 143 -11.46 9.92 15.66
C THR A 143 -10.27 10.84 15.91
N LEU A 144 -9.85 11.61 14.90
CA LEU A 144 -8.64 12.43 14.96
C LEU A 144 -8.67 13.45 16.10
N GLU A 145 -9.76 14.24 16.22
CA GLU A 145 -9.86 15.27 17.25
C GLU A 145 -9.73 14.68 18.65
N ARG A 146 -10.43 13.58 18.90
CA ARG A 146 -10.36 12.88 20.18
C ARG A 146 -9.00 12.25 20.44
N GLY A 147 -8.40 11.63 19.41
CA GLY A 147 -7.04 11.07 19.49
C GLY A 147 -5.99 12.15 19.79
N MET A 148 -6.10 13.31 19.14
CA MET A 148 -5.19 14.44 19.40
C MET A 148 -5.35 15.03 20.80
N THR A 149 -6.59 15.11 21.32
CA THR A 149 -6.84 15.53 22.71
C THR A 149 -6.16 14.58 23.69
N ILE A 150 -6.37 13.28 23.55
CA ILE A 150 -5.76 12.27 24.42
C ILE A 150 -4.22 12.31 24.34
N LEU A 151 -3.67 12.45 23.13
CA LEU A 151 -2.22 12.58 22.96
C LEU A 151 -1.69 13.85 23.67
N SER A 152 -2.39 14.97 23.52
CA SER A 152 -2.00 16.21 24.18
C SER A 152 -2.03 16.09 25.70
N GLU A 153 -3.11 15.53 26.25
CA GLU A 153 -3.24 15.28 27.70
C GLU A 153 -2.15 14.32 28.21
N ALA A 154 -1.84 13.25 27.46
CA ALA A 154 -0.78 12.33 27.80
C ALA A 154 0.60 12.98 27.83
N LEU A 155 0.90 13.84 26.85
CA LEU A 155 2.17 14.59 26.80
C LEU A 155 2.26 15.68 27.87
N ASP A 156 1.14 16.34 28.22
CA ASP A 156 1.08 17.37 29.25
C ASP A 156 1.29 16.82 30.65
N ASN A 157 0.86 15.59 30.91
CA ASN A 157 0.98 14.90 32.18
C ASN A 157 2.17 13.93 32.27
N LEU A 158 3.05 13.93 31.27
CA LEU A 158 4.15 12.97 31.20
C LEU A 158 5.31 13.33 32.12
N ASP A 159 5.62 12.44 33.06
CA ASP A 159 6.84 12.50 33.84
C ASP A 159 8.02 11.98 32.99
N GLY A 160 8.78 12.90 32.35
CA GLY A 160 9.91 12.55 31.48
C GLY A 160 9.76 13.02 30.05
N LYS A 161 10.43 12.32 29.12
CA LYS A 161 10.48 12.71 27.68
C LYS A 161 10.04 11.60 26.74
N VAL A 162 9.61 10.45 27.27
CA VAL A 162 9.24 9.27 26.46
C VAL A 162 7.80 8.88 26.74
N LEU A 163 6.92 9.00 25.74
CA LEU A 163 5.55 8.52 25.82
C LEU A 163 5.54 6.99 25.76
N ASP A 164 4.85 6.35 26.67
CA ASP A 164 4.82 4.90 26.79
C ASP A 164 4.15 4.21 25.60
N GLY A 165 4.60 2.98 25.27
CA GLY A 165 4.14 2.23 24.11
C GLY A 165 2.68 1.79 24.21
N GLU A 166 2.11 1.62 25.41
CA GLU A 166 0.70 1.27 25.59
C GLU A 166 -0.21 2.43 25.18
N THR A 167 0.15 3.66 25.56
CA THR A 167 -0.56 4.87 25.14
C THR A 167 -0.47 5.05 23.62
N VAL A 168 0.71 4.84 23.03
CA VAL A 168 0.88 4.88 21.56
C VAL A 168 0.00 3.81 20.88
N PHE A 169 -0.03 2.60 21.42
CA PHE A 169 -0.86 1.51 20.93
C PHE A 169 -2.36 1.83 21.05
N LYS A 170 -2.81 2.39 22.14
CA LYS A 170 -4.21 2.81 22.33
C LYS A 170 -4.62 3.89 21.31
N LEU A 171 -3.75 4.84 21.03
CA LEU A 171 -3.98 5.86 20.00
C LEU A 171 -4.10 5.22 18.61
N TYR A 172 -3.28 4.22 18.32
CA TYR A 172 -3.31 3.47 17.07
C TYR A 172 -4.58 2.60 16.95
N ASP A 173 -4.83 1.74 17.92
CA ASP A 173 -5.86 0.71 17.87
C ASP A 173 -7.29 1.30 17.99
N THR A 174 -7.49 2.20 18.95
CA THR A 174 -8.82 2.74 19.26
C THR A 174 -9.16 4.00 18.45
N TYR A 175 -8.20 4.87 18.24
CA TYR A 175 -8.43 6.18 17.59
C TYR A 175 -7.88 6.24 16.17
N GLY A 176 -7.22 5.20 15.71
CA GLY A 176 -6.67 5.11 14.35
C GLY A 176 -5.58 6.14 14.08
N VAL A 177 -4.89 6.64 15.11
CA VAL A 177 -3.75 7.55 14.96
C VAL A 177 -2.50 6.71 14.74
N PRO A 178 -1.89 6.70 13.54
CA PRO A 178 -0.69 5.91 13.29
C PRO A 178 0.46 6.27 14.24
N ALA A 179 1.28 5.29 14.61
CA ALA A 179 2.37 5.50 15.56
C ALA A 179 3.41 6.53 15.07
N ASP A 180 3.70 6.56 13.75
CA ASP A 180 4.56 7.58 13.16
C ASP A 180 3.96 8.98 13.26
N LEU A 181 2.63 9.11 13.16
CA LEU A 181 1.95 10.38 13.37
C LEU A 181 2.02 10.81 14.85
N THR A 182 1.83 9.87 15.78
CA THR A 182 2.03 10.11 17.22
C THR A 182 3.45 10.58 17.49
N ASN A 183 4.46 9.94 16.87
CA ASN A 183 5.87 10.32 17.00
C ASN A 183 6.15 11.73 16.44
N ASP A 184 5.57 12.06 15.27
CA ASP A 184 5.71 13.41 14.70
C ASP A 184 5.16 14.49 15.66
N VAL A 185 3.99 14.25 16.26
CA VAL A 185 3.40 15.18 17.23
C VAL A 185 4.22 15.27 18.51
N ALA A 186 4.70 14.14 19.02
CA ALA A 186 5.57 14.11 20.19
C ALA A 186 6.85 14.91 19.94
N ARG A 187 7.50 14.71 18.79
CA ARG A 187 8.71 15.46 18.39
C ARG A 187 8.50 16.97 18.26
N GLU A 188 7.35 17.41 17.77
CA GLU A 188 7.01 18.84 17.70
C GLU A 188 7.01 19.50 19.10
N ARG A 189 6.84 18.69 20.15
CA ARG A 189 6.83 19.10 21.57
C ARG A 189 8.07 18.64 22.34
N GLU A 190 9.11 18.19 21.64
CA GLU A 190 10.39 17.71 22.20
C GLU A 190 10.26 16.42 23.04
N PHE A 191 9.27 15.58 22.75
CA PHE A 191 9.11 14.24 23.29
C PHE A 191 9.49 13.16 22.27
N THR A 192 9.64 11.93 22.73
CA THR A 192 9.81 10.72 21.91
C THR A 192 8.76 9.68 22.31
N ILE A 193 8.63 8.61 21.54
CA ILE A 193 7.74 7.49 21.85
C ILE A 193 8.56 6.24 22.20
N ASP A 194 8.01 5.34 23.01
CA ASP A 194 8.54 4.00 23.24
C ASP A 194 8.11 3.07 22.10
N GLU A 195 8.91 3.02 21.04
CA GLU A 195 8.67 2.17 19.88
C GLU A 195 8.68 0.68 20.24
N ALA A 196 9.58 0.26 21.12
CA ALA A 196 9.68 -1.13 21.54
C ALA A 196 8.44 -1.60 22.32
N GLY A 197 7.93 -0.77 23.22
CA GLY A 197 6.68 -1.01 23.94
C GLY A 197 5.47 -1.04 23.01
N PHE A 198 5.44 -0.17 21.99
CA PHE A 198 4.40 -0.19 20.95
C PHE A 198 4.45 -1.49 20.13
N GLU A 199 5.62 -1.91 19.66
CA GLU A 199 5.76 -3.16 18.89
C GLU A 199 5.36 -4.39 19.69
N LYS A 200 5.71 -4.42 20.99
CA LYS A 200 5.27 -5.49 21.89
C LYS A 200 3.74 -5.54 22.01
N ALA A 201 3.08 -4.41 22.23
CA ALA A 201 1.62 -4.34 22.32
C ALA A 201 0.94 -4.76 20.99
N MET A 202 1.54 -4.41 19.85
CA MET A 202 1.09 -4.84 18.52
C MET A 202 1.19 -6.35 18.33
N GLU A 203 2.29 -6.97 18.79
CA GLU A 203 2.46 -8.42 18.68
C GLU A 203 1.50 -9.18 19.61
N GLU A 204 1.26 -8.68 20.81
CA GLU A 204 0.25 -9.23 21.72
C GLU A 204 -1.17 -9.14 21.14
N GLN A 205 -1.48 -8.07 20.40
CA GLN A 205 -2.76 -7.95 19.70
C GLN A 205 -2.86 -8.96 18.55
N ARG A 206 -1.81 -9.10 17.72
CA ARG A 206 -1.76 -10.08 16.63
C ARG A 206 -1.92 -11.50 17.16
N GLN A 207 -1.26 -11.82 18.27
CA GLN A 207 -1.39 -13.13 18.91
C GLN A 207 -2.82 -13.36 19.40
N ARG A 208 -3.44 -12.38 20.07
CA ARG A 208 -4.86 -12.46 20.49
C ARG A 208 -5.80 -12.61 19.30
N ALA A 209 -5.54 -11.90 18.19
CA ALA A 209 -6.31 -12.02 16.96
C ALA A 209 -6.16 -13.42 16.33
N ARG A 210 -4.95 -14.00 16.32
CA ARG A 210 -4.70 -15.37 15.86
C ARG A 210 -5.41 -16.40 16.75
N GLU A 211 -5.39 -16.23 18.06
CA GLU A 211 -6.07 -17.12 19.03
C GLU A 211 -7.60 -17.01 18.94
N ALA A 212 -8.14 -15.80 18.69
CA ALA A 212 -9.57 -15.57 18.49
C ALA A 212 -10.04 -15.96 17.08
N GLY A 213 -9.15 -15.91 16.09
CA GLY A 213 -9.40 -16.22 14.67
C GLY A 213 -9.10 -17.66 14.34
N GLN A 214 -9.70 -18.64 15.05
CA GLN A 214 -9.68 -20.07 14.61
C GLN A 214 -10.37 -20.31 13.24
N PHE A 215 -10.70 -19.26 12.50
CA PHE A 215 -11.33 -19.30 11.17
C PHE A 215 -10.63 -18.42 10.11
N GLY A 216 -9.31 -18.27 10.21
CA GLY A 216 -8.51 -17.57 9.20
C GLY A 216 -7.05 -17.93 9.38
N THR A 217 -6.72 -19.17 9.08
CA THR A 217 -5.32 -19.63 9.10
C THR A 217 -4.56 -18.86 8.03
N ASP A 218 -3.54 -18.14 8.47
CA ASP A 218 -2.49 -17.66 7.57
C ASP A 218 -1.67 -18.90 7.16
N TYR A 219 -2.13 -19.55 6.09
CA TYR A 219 -1.53 -20.78 5.57
C TYR A 219 -0.06 -20.59 5.18
N ASN A 220 0.37 -19.37 4.89
CA ASN A 220 1.75 -19.07 4.51
C ASN A 220 2.75 -19.24 5.64
N ALA A 221 2.33 -19.08 6.90
CA ALA A 221 3.21 -19.22 8.06
C ALA A 221 3.52 -20.69 8.40
N THR A 222 2.75 -21.63 7.88
CA THR A 222 2.83 -23.08 8.21
C THR A 222 3.50 -23.88 7.10
N ILE A 223 3.44 -23.40 5.85
CA ILE A 223 3.98 -24.09 4.68
C ILE A 223 5.49 -23.88 4.62
N LYS A 224 6.22 -24.97 4.48
CA LYS A 224 7.66 -24.97 4.17
C LYS A 224 7.87 -25.73 2.88
N SER A 225 8.64 -25.15 1.98
CA SER A 225 9.06 -25.77 0.74
C SER A 225 10.58 -25.70 0.64
N ASP A 226 11.19 -26.81 0.27
CA ASP A 226 12.63 -26.90 -0.02
C ASP A 226 12.91 -26.78 -1.54
N VAL A 227 11.89 -26.45 -2.33
CA VAL A 227 12.00 -26.26 -3.78
C VAL A 227 12.74 -24.96 -4.06
N ASP A 228 13.66 -25.01 -5.01
CA ASP A 228 14.33 -23.83 -5.57
C ASP A 228 13.68 -23.53 -6.93
N SER A 229 12.80 -22.53 -6.96
CA SER A 229 12.08 -22.15 -8.17
C SER A 229 12.90 -21.19 -9.03
N GLU A 230 13.04 -21.51 -10.33
CA GLU A 230 13.73 -20.64 -11.29
C GLU A 230 12.74 -19.61 -11.89
N PHE A 231 13.09 -18.33 -11.78
CA PHE A 231 12.32 -17.26 -12.40
C PHE A 231 12.78 -16.99 -13.83
N CYS A 232 11.89 -17.21 -14.81
CA CYS A 232 12.17 -17.03 -16.24
C CYS A 232 11.44 -15.84 -16.89
N GLY A 233 10.71 -15.03 -16.11
CA GLY A 233 9.88 -13.93 -16.59
C GLY A 233 10.60 -12.79 -17.31
N TYR A 234 11.94 -12.76 -17.31
CA TYR A 234 12.72 -11.79 -18.09
C TYR A 234 12.66 -12.02 -19.61
N THR A 235 12.34 -13.24 -20.04
CA THR A 235 12.35 -13.63 -21.45
C THR A 235 10.96 -13.69 -22.07
N GLY A 236 9.91 -13.71 -21.26
CA GLY A 236 8.52 -13.78 -21.72
C GLY A 236 7.54 -13.95 -20.56
N THR A 237 6.27 -13.79 -20.88
CA THR A 237 5.16 -13.91 -19.92
C THR A 237 4.46 -15.28 -19.98
N GLU A 238 4.93 -16.17 -20.86
CA GLU A 238 4.40 -17.51 -21.03
C GLU A 238 5.52 -18.54 -20.93
N GLY A 239 5.25 -19.70 -20.32
CA GLY A 239 6.22 -20.77 -20.14
C GLY A 239 5.56 -22.12 -19.93
N LYS A 240 6.35 -23.19 -20.02
CA LYS A 240 5.93 -24.57 -19.64
C LYS A 240 6.74 -25.00 -18.43
N SER A 241 6.06 -25.46 -17.41
CA SER A 241 6.69 -25.90 -16.17
C SER A 241 6.00 -27.14 -15.60
N LYS A 242 6.57 -27.66 -14.54
CA LYS A 242 5.96 -28.73 -13.74
C LYS A 242 5.52 -28.18 -12.40
N VAL A 243 4.32 -28.58 -11.94
CA VAL A 243 3.93 -28.43 -10.55
C VAL A 243 4.75 -29.41 -9.73
N VAL A 244 5.50 -28.90 -8.77
CA VAL A 244 6.39 -29.68 -7.90
C VAL A 244 5.69 -30.00 -6.58
N GLU A 245 4.99 -29.04 -6.03
CA GLU A 245 4.25 -29.19 -4.78
C GLU A 245 2.87 -28.50 -4.89
N ILE A 246 1.90 -29.07 -4.18
CA ILE A 246 0.54 -28.56 -4.06
C ILE A 246 0.21 -28.50 -2.57
N PHE A 247 -0.36 -27.38 -2.13
CA PHE A 247 -0.84 -27.21 -0.77
C PHE A 247 -2.31 -26.75 -0.78
N VAL A 248 -3.15 -27.44 -0.02
CA VAL A 248 -4.55 -27.10 0.20
C VAL A 248 -4.76 -26.93 1.70
N GLU A 249 -5.30 -25.80 2.13
CA GLU A 249 -5.49 -25.48 3.55
C GLU A 249 -4.21 -25.62 4.42
N GLY A 250 -3.04 -25.40 3.80
CA GLY A 250 -1.73 -25.49 4.47
C GLY A 250 -1.12 -26.87 4.56
N GLU A 251 -1.79 -27.92 4.05
CA GLU A 251 -1.29 -29.27 4.00
C GLU A 251 -0.94 -29.69 2.55
N ALA A 252 0.09 -30.55 2.42
CA ALA A 252 0.52 -31.06 1.12
C ALA A 252 -0.58 -31.96 0.51
N ALA A 253 -0.87 -31.76 -0.77
CA ALA A 253 -1.87 -32.53 -1.52
C ALA A 253 -1.28 -33.07 -2.82
N GLU A 254 -1.82 -34.19 -3.33
CA GLU A 254 -1.38 -34.79 -4.59
C GLU A 254 -2.20 -34.29 -5.80
N SER A 255 -3.39 -33.73 -5.57
CA SER A 255 -4.29 -33.25 -6.62
C SER A 255 -5.21 -32.16 -6.10
N LEU A 256 -5.82 -31.41 -7.04
CA LEU A 256 -6.81 -30.37 -6.74
C LEU A 256 -8.18 -30.76 -7.30
N SER A 257 -9.22 -30.39 -6.57
CA SER A 257 -10.60 -30.41 -7.03
C SER A 257 -11.06 -29.02 -7.47
N ALA A 258 -12.10 -28.99 -8.26
CA ALA A 258 -12.71 -27.71 -8.66
C ALA A 258 -13.24 -26.92 -7.46
N GLY A 259 -12.88 -25.67 -7.40
CA GLY A 259 -13.22 -24.76 -6.31
C GLY A 259 -12.19 -24.71 -5.18
N ASP A 260 -11.22 -25.63 -5.16
CA ASP A 260 -10.18 -25.60 -4.13
C ASP A 260 -9.36 -24.32 -4.22
N GLN A 261 -9.15 -23.69 -3.07
CA GLN A 261 -8.13 -22.65 -2.88
C GLN A 261 -6.83 -23.36 -2.54
N ALA A 262 -5.79 -23.07 -3.30
CA ALA A 262 -4.53 -23.79 -3.18
C ALA A 262 -3.31 -22.90 -3.42
N ILE A 263 -2.14 -23.43 -3.05
CA ILE A 263 -0.84 -22.87 -3.37
C ILE A 263 -0.11 -23.90 -4.22
N LEU A 264 0.36 -23.49 -5.38
CA LEU A 264 1.16 -24.31 -6.27
C LEU A 264 2.60 -23.82 -6.29
N ILE A 265 3.56 -24.74 -6.15
CA ILE A 265 4.98 -24.46 -6.35
C ILE A 265 5.38 -25.04 -7.70
N LEU A 266 5.99 -24.20 -8.54
CA LEU A 266 6.52 -24.58 -9.84
C LEU A 266 8.06 -24.64 -9.78
N GLY A 267 8.65 -25.54 -10.55
CA GLY A 267 10.10 -25.61 -10.69
C GLY A 267 10.66 -24.41 -11.46
N GLU A 268 9.97 -23.95 -12.48
CA GLU A 268 10.30 -22.78 -13.29
C GLU A 268 9.03 -21.95 -13.52
N THR A 269 9.11 -20.62 -13.47
CA THR A 269 7.93 -19.79 -13.60
C THR A 269 8.23 -18.40 -14.18
N PRO A 270 7.39 -17.89 -15.10
CA PRO A 270 7.46 -16.50 -15.53
C PRO A 270 6.77 -15.53 -14.54
N PHE A 271 6.06 -16.02 -13.53
CA PHE A 271 5.36 -15.20 -12.56
C PHE A 271 6.35 -14.58 -11.56
N TYR A 272 6.34 -13.26 -11.48
CA TYR A 272 7.15 -12.52 -10.51
C TYR A 272 6.54 -12.64 -9.12
N ALA A 273 7.32 -13.09 -8.16
CA ALA A 273 6.88 -13.12 -6.76
C ALA A 273 7.02 -11.74 -6.10
N GLU A 274 6.04 -11.35 -5.29
CA GLU A 274 6.05 -10.07 -4.58
C GLU A 274 7.38 -9.80 -3.89
N SER A 275 8.03 -8.68 -4.26
CA SER A 275 9.31 -8.27 -3.71
C SER A 275 9.55 -6.78 -3.90
N GLY A 276 10.25 -6.14 -2.95
CA GLY A 276 10.69 -4.74 -3.09
C GLY A 276 9.56 -3.72 -3.25
N GLY A 277 8.33 -4.05 -2.84
CA GLY A 277 7.15 -3.20 -3.00
C GLY A 277 6.43 -3.34 -4.34
N GLN A 278 6.90 -4.21 -5.24
CA GLN A 278 6.21 -4.58 -6.46
C GLN A 278 5.26 -5.75 -6.18
N CYS A 279 4.03 -5.68 -6.74
CA CYS A 279 3.04 -6.75 -6.61
C CYS A 279 3.51 -8.05 -7.24
N GLY A 280 3.07 -9.17 -6.68
CA GLY A 280 3.16 -10.47 -7.33
C GLY A 280 2.30 -10.51 -8.61
N ASP A 281 2.73 -11.32 -9.58
CA ASP A 281 1.98 -11.51 -10.81
C ASP A 281 0.74 -12.36 -10.59
N ALA A 282 -0.30 -12.09 -11.38
CA ALA A 282 -1.51 -12.89 -11.51
C ALA A 282 -1.64 -13.44 -12.93
N GLY A 283 -2.32 -14.57 -13.08
CA GLY A 283 -2.48 -15.19 -14.39
C GLY A 283 -3.11 -16.57 -14.31
N VAL A 284 -2.77 -17.45 -15.25
CA VAL A 284 -3.44 -18.74 -15.39
C VAL A 284 -2.43 -19.85 -15.65
N LEU A 285 -2.54 -20.96 -14.90
CA LEU A 285 -1.85 -22.21 -15.18
C LEU A 285 -2.84 -23.19 -15.82
N LYS A 286 -2.48 -23.72 -16.98
CA LYS A 286 -3.30 -24.66 -17.75
C LYS A 286 -2.62 -26.02 -17.80
N THR A 287 -3.40 -27.07 -17.52
CA THR A 287 -3.00 -28.46 -17.70
C THR A 287 -4.00 -29.16 -18.61
N GLU A 288 -3.74 -30.42 -18.98
CA GLU A 288 -4.71 -31.24 -19.75
C GLU A 288 -5.99 -31.50 -18.96
N SER A 289 -5.91 -31.48 -17.62
CA SER A 289 -7.02 -31.83 -16.72
C SER A 289 -7.71 -30.65 -16.04
N GLY A 290 -7.19 -29.43 -16.18
CA GLY A 290 -7.80 -28.29 -15.51
C GLY A 290 -7.08 -26.95 -15.70
N VAL A 291 -7.68 -25.93 -15.14
CA VAL A 291 -7.18 -24.55 -15.13
C VAL A 291 -7.08 -24.08 -13.69
N PHE A 292 -5.93 -23.51 -13.33
CA PHE A 292 -5.73 -22.88 -12.04
C PHE A 292 -5.55 -21.39 -12.25
N ASN A 293 -6.40 -20.59 -11.62
CA ASN A 293 -6.36 -19.13 -11.69
C ASN A 293 -5.46 -18.58 -10.58
N VAL A 294 -4.26 -18.10 -10.94
CA VAL A 294 -3.32 -17.47 -10.02
C VAL A 294 -3.78 -16.06 -9.72
N GLN A 295 -4.03 -15.77 -8.46
CA GLN A 295 -4.51 -14.47 -7.98
C GLN A 295 -3.36 -13.63 -7.42
N ASP A 296 -2.32 -14.28 -6.90
CA ASP A 296 -1.13 -13.63 -6.36
C ASP A 296 0.06 -14.60 -6.39
N THR A 297 1.27 -14.04 -6.43
CA THR A 297 2.52 -14.81 -6.43
C THR A 297 3.46 -14.27 -5.36
N GLN A 298 3.90 -15.13 -4.44
CA GLN A 298 4.70 -14.75 -3.28
C GLN A 298 5.96 -15.60 -3.16
N LYS A 299 6.96 -15.11 -2.44
CA LYS A 299 8.15 -15.89 -2.09
C LYS A 299 7.90 -16.74 -0.84
N LEU A 300 8.27 -18.01 -0.92
CA LEU A 300 8.28 -18.96 0.19
C LEU A 300 9.69 -19.56 0.31
N GLY A 301 10.60 -18.86 1.01
CA GLY A 301 12.01 -19.17 0.99
C GLY A 301 12.61 -18.97 -0.42
N ASN A 302 13.15 -20.03 -1.03
CA ASN A 302 13.63 -20.03 -2.42
C ASN A 302 12.54 -20.41 -3.42
N ALA A 303 11.39 -20.92 -2.95
CA ALA A 303 10.27 -21.27 -3.80
C ALA A 303 9.44 -20.05 -4.20
N ILE A 304 8.78 -20.14 -5.35
CA ILE A 304 7.79 -19.19 -5.83
C ILE A 304 6.41 -19.84 -5.70
N ALA A 305 5.59 -19.28 -4.80
CA ALA A 305 4.27 -19.77 -4.42
C ALA A 305 3.18 -19.05 -5.22
N HIS A 306 2.39 -19.80 -5.99
CA HIS A 306 1.28 -19.31 -6.80
C HIS A 306 -0.01 -19.56 -6.05
N HIS A 307 -0.61 -18.50 -5.51
CA HIS A 307 -1.86 -18.53 -4.75
C HIS A 307 -3.05 -18.39 -5.68
N GLY A 308 -4.03 -19.24 -5.56
CA GLY A 308 -5.20 -19.16 -6.45
C GLY A 308 -6.24 -20.24 -6.24
N SER A 309 -7.09 -20.43 -7.24
CA SER A 309 -8.19 -21.38 -7.22
C SER A 309 -8.21 -22.29 -8.44
N CYS A 310 -8.56 -23.54 -8.23
CA CYS A 310 -8.78 -24.51 -9.29
C CYS A 310 -10.16 -24.30 -9.93
N LEU A 311 -10.18 -24.14 -11.25
CA LEU A 311 -11.41 -24.05 -12.04
C LEU A 311 -11.66 -25.37 -12.73
N LEU A 312 -12.94 -25.76 -12.81
CA LEU A 312 -13.34 -26.91 -13.63
C LEU A 312 -13.07 -26.62 -15.10
N TYR A 313 -12.50 -27.61 -15.80
CA TYR A 313 -12.69 -27.71 -17.24
C TYR A 313 -14.11 -28.20 -17.46
N THR A 314 -15.05 -27.33 -17.80
CA THR A 314 -16.27 -27.80 -18.46
C THR A 314 -15.86 -28.18 -19.87
N SER A 315 -15.74 -29.47 -20.11
CA SER A 315 -15.75 -30.02 -21.45
C SER A 315 -17.18 -29.93 -22.01
N ASP A 316 -17.56 -28.71 -22.41
CA ASP A 316 -18.65 -28.51 -23.35
C ASP A 316 -18.04 -28.13 -24.70
N ALA A 317 -17.39 -29.08 -25.31
CA ALA A 317 -17.41 -29.15 -26.74
C ALA A 317 -18.70 -29.89 -27.09
N ALA A 318 -19.72 -29.15 -27.45
CA ALA A 318 -20.94 -29.69 -27.99
C ALA A 318 -20.62 -30.70 -29.08
N ASP A 319 -20.96 -31.96 -28.81
CA ASP A 319 -21.48 -32.81 -29.84
C ASP A 319 -22.84 -32.25 -30.23
N ASP A 320 -22.91 -31.61 -31.37
CA ASP A 320 -24.12 -31.40 -32.10
C ASP A 320 -23.96 -32.07 -33.48
N PRO A 321 -24.92 -32.97 -33.87
CA PRO A 321 -24.84 -33.84 -35.02
C PRO A 321 -25.06 -33.14 -36.37
#